data_9f268f4097e63ca08408fa93abb4d5a4
#
_entry.id   9f268f4097e63ca08408fa93abb4d5a4
#
_cell.length_a   1.000
_cell.length_b   1.000
_cell.length_c   1.000
_cell.angle_alpha   90.00
_cell.angle_beta   90.00
_cell.angle_gamma   90.00
#
_symmetry.space_group_name_H-M   'P 1'
#
loop_
_entity.id
_entity.type
_entity.pdbx_description
1 polymer ?
#
loop_
_entity_poly.entity_id
_entity_poly.type
_entity_poly.pdbx_seq_one_letter_code
_entity_poly.pdbx_strand_id
1 'polypeptide(L)'
;MKITFIGATHEVTGSCYYLEAAGKKFLVDCGMEQGPDYYQNQEIPVNPGDLDFVLLTHAHMDHSGNLPAIYAKGFMGPIYATQATCHLCDIMLRDSAHIQMFEAEWRNRKGRRQGKPEFVPAYTMEDAMGVIQNFVPCPYEKTITPAPGISVRFVDAGHLLGSASIELTIQEDGEEEKIVFSGDIGNLHQPLIKDPTYLHDADYVVMESTYGDRSHGERPDYVAILSEVIQHTFDRGGSVIIPSFAVGRTQEMLYFIRQIKEENRVTGHGNFKVYVDSPLANEATTIFNEHQYDCFDEEAIALVQKGINPLMFPGLRTSITSDDSRAINYDEDCKVIISASGMCDAGRIKHHLKHNLWDSRNTILFVGYQAIGTLGRALIEGAEDVKLFGETVHVGAEIRQMPGISGHADVNGLIDWIKAFGDKPKKVFVTHGDDEVTEIFARRLHDEIGLDSMAPFSGTIYDLKANSCIYEAQGIRITKASASPKASKAARAFQKLVAMGQRLMSVIRKSEGIPNKDLDRFARDIQSLCDKWDRDDI
;
A
#
# COMPACT_ATOMS: atom_id res chain seq x y z
N MET A 1 14.22 -1.08 24.97
CA MET A 1 13.22 -0.82 23.90
C MET A 1 13.87 0.06 22.82
N LYS A 2 13.95 -0.40 21.57
CA LYS A 2 14.60 0.36 20.47
C LYS A 2 13.74 0.33 19.22
N ILE A 3 13.74 1.44 18.48
CA ILE A 3 13.18 1.53 17.13
C ILE A 3 14.28 1.87 16.14
N THR A 4 14.26 1.20 14.98
CA THR A 4 15.12 1.51 13.83
C THR A 4 14.22 1.83 12.64
N PHE A 5 14.45 2.98 12.02
CA PHE A 5 13.72 3.43 10.83
C PHE A 5 14.38 2.82 9.59
N ILE A 6 13.63 2.06 8.80
CA ILE A 6 14.17 1.32 7.63
C ILE A 6 13.73 1.96 6.33
N GLY A 7 12.45 2.28 6.18
CA GLY A 7 11.90 2.82 4.93
C GLY A 7 10.83 3.90 5.16
N ALA A 8 10.32 4.48 4.11
CA ALA A 8 9.50 5.70 4.08
C ALA A 8 10.14 6.85 4.87
N THR A 9 11.46 6.96 4.81
CA THR A 9 12.27 7.97 5.48
C THR A 9 12.77 8.95 4.43
N HIS A 10 12.25 10.19 4.43
CA HIS A 10 12.44 11.19 3.37
C HIS A 10 11.95 10.74 1.99
N GLU A 11 11.05 9.77 1.98
CA GLU A 11 10.38 9.19 0.81
C GLU A 11 8.95 8.81 1.18
N VAL A 12 8.02 8.84 0.22
CA VAL A 12 6.59 8.53 0.47
C VAL A 12 6.33 7.03 0.56
N THR A 13 7.22 6.15 0.05
CA THR A 13 6.94 4.72 -0.07
C THR A 13 7.94 3.85 0.69
N GLY A 14 7.54 2.59 0.94
CA GLY A 14 8.41 1.60 1.55
C GLY A 14 8.38 1.57 3.08
N SER A 15 7.26 1.95 3.72
CA SER A 15 7.12 2.01 5.18
C SER A 15 7.57 0.72 5.86
N CYS A 16 8.56 0.84 6.75
CA CYS A 16 9.10 -0.29 7.50
C CYS A 16 9.84 0.20 8.74
N TYR A 17 9.37 -0.20 9.92
CA TYR A 17 9.95 0.15 11.20
C TYR A 17 10.29 -1.13 11.96
N TYR A 18 11.56 -1.26 12.37
CA TYR A 18 12.03 -2.41 13.14
C TYR A 18 12.11 -2.08 14.63
N LEU A 19 11.53 -2.94 15.47
CA LEU A 19 11.53 -2.78 16.92
C LEU A 19 12.18 -3.97 17.63
N GLU A 20 12.96 -3.64 18.66
CA GLU A 20 13.45 -4.58 19.67
C GLU A 20 12.90 -4.17 21.04
N ALA A 21 11.97 -4.97 21.57
CA ALA A 21 11.32 -4.68 22.85
C ALA A 21 10.76 -5.94 23.50
N ALA A 22 10.78 -5.99 24.84
CA ALA A 22 10.31 -7.13 25.64
C ALA A 22 10.91 -8.48 25.16
N GLY A 23 12.17 -8.47 24.76
CA GLY A 23 12.87 -9.66 24.22
C GLY A 23 12.37 -10.12 22.84
N LYS A 24 11.58 -9.31 22.14
CA LYS A 24 11.00 -9.59 20.82
C LYS A 24 11.60 -8.69 19.74
N LYS A 25 11.60 -9.20 18.50
CA LYS A 25 12.03 -8.52 17.28
C LYS A 25 10.90 -8.54 16.30
N PHE A 26 10.39 -7.38 15.93
CA PHE A 26 9.21 -7.30 15.07
C PHE A 26 9.22 -6.06 14.18
N LEU A 27 8.35 -6.07 13.19
CA LEU A 27 8.16 -4.94 12.29
C LEU A 27 6.80 -4.29 12.51
N VAL A 28 6.74 -2.99 12.27
CA VAL A 28 5.53 -2.29 11.90
C VAL A 28 5.67 -1.92 10.45
N ASP A 29 4.75 -2.41 9.63
CA ASP A 29 4.77 -2.39 8.17
C ASP A 29 6.01 -3.08 7.53
N CYS A 30 5.87 -3.44 6.27
CA CYS A 30 6.92 -4.03 5.46
C CYS A 30 6.64 -3.69 3.99
N GLY A 31 6.78 -2.43 3.66
CA GLY A 31 6.37 -1.82 2.41
C GLY A 31 7.37 -2.02 1.28
N MET A 32 6.85 -1.91 0.06
CA MET A 32 7.64 -1.90 -1.17
C MET A 32 7.90 -0.45 -1.59
N GLU A 33 9.15 -0.14 -1.89
CA GLU A 33 9.52 1.12 -2.52
C GLU A 33 8.93 1.22 -3.92
N GLN A 34 8.35 2.36 -4.26
CA GLN A 34 7.73 2.64 -5.55
C GLN A 34 8.16 4.03 -6.04
N GLY A 35 8.46 4.12 -7.33
CA GLY A 35 8.90 5.39 -7.94
C GLY A 35 10.42 5.53 -8.01
N PRO A 36 10.93 6.75 -8.12
CA PRO A 36 12.36 7.02 -8.11
C PRO A 36 12.87 7.02 -6.67
N ASP A 37 13.77 6.09 -6.36
CA ASP A 37 14.47 6.05 -5.08
C ASP A 37 15.50 7.19 -5.02
N TYR A 38 15.35 8.11 -4.09
CA TYR A 38 16.27 9.23 -3.89
C TYR A 38 17.39 8.88 -2.90
N TYR A 39 17.06 8.04 -1.90
CA TYR A 39 17.97 7.60 -0.87
C TYR A 39 18.08 6.09 -0.83
N GLN A 40 19.22 5.59 -0.37
CA GLN A 40 19.43 4.16 -0.16
C GLN A 40 18.85 3.78 1.21
N ASN A 41 17.83 2.95 1.21
CA ASN A 41 17.30 2.38 2.43
C ASN A 41 18.17 1.23 2.93
N GLN A 42 18.29 1.14 4.27
CA GLN A 42 19.03 0.07 4.93
C GLN A 42 18.20 -1.23 4.92
N GLU A 43 18.89 -2.35 4.97
CA GLU A 43 18.21 -3.64 5.15
C GLU A 43 17.74 -3.78 6.61
N ILE A 44 16.71 -4.62 6.82
CA ILE A 44 16.27 -5.02 8.15
C ILE A 44 17.49 -5.61 8.89
N PRO A 45 17.82 -5.12 10.12
CA PRO A 45 19.09 -5.43 10.80
C PRO A 45 19.19 -6.86 11.34
N VAL A 46 18.20 -7.71 11.07
CA VAL A 46 18.14 -9.12 11.45
C VAL A 46 17.70 -9.98 10.29
N ASN A 47 18.01 -11.27 10.34
CA ASN A 47 17.46 -12.20 9.35
C ASN A 47 15.93 -12.25 9.51
N PRO A 48 15.14 -12.21 8.43
CA PRO A 48 13.69 -12.30 8.51
C PRO A 48 13.17 -13.52 9.30
N GLY A 49 13.89 -14.64 9.30
CA GLY A 49 13.56 -15.81 10.12
C GLY A 49 13.70 -15.60 11.64
N ASP A 50 14.36 -14.54 12.08
CA ASP A 50 14.51 -14.16 13.49
C ASP A 50 13.43 -13.17 13.96
N LEU A 51 12.59 -12.66 13.06
CA LEU A 51 11.45 -11.82 13.40
C LEU A 51 10.37 -12.65 14.08
N ASP A 52 9.82 -12.13 15.17
CA ASP A 52 8.75 -12.79 15.93
C ASP A 52 7.38 -12.59 15.29
N PHE A 53 7.07 -11.37 14.81
CA PHE A 53 5.80 -11.02 14.16
C PHE A 53 5.91 -9.71 13.36
N VAL A 54 4.84 -9.37 12.63
CA VAL A 54 4.64 -8.07 11.97
C VAL A 54 3.31 -7.49 12.39
N LEU A 55 3.26 -6.18 12.61
CA LEU A 55 2.03 -5.40 12.76
C LEU A 55 1.85 -4.61 11.46
N LEU A 56 0.68 -4.68 10.84
CA LEU A 56 0.43 -4.05 9.55
C LEU A 56 -0.69 -3.01 9.66
N THR A 57 -0.40 -1.78 9.28
CA THR A 57 -1.34 -0.66 9.34
C THR A 57 -2.45 -0.78 8.30
N HIS A 58 -2.11 -1.04 7.04
CA HIS A 58 -3.07 -1.20 5.96
C HIS A 58 -2.48 -1.94 4.74
N ALA A 59 -3.32 -2.16 3.73
CA ALA A 59 -3.00 -3.08 2.64
C ALA A 59 -2.21 -2.46 1.46
N HIS A 60 -2.02 -1.14 1.38
CA HIS A 60 -1.27 -0.54 0.27
C HIS A 60 0.12 -1.17 0.12
N MET A 61 0.61 -1.24 -1.12
CA MET A 61 1.85 -1.95 -1.46
C MET A 61 3.10 -1.34 -0.81
N ASP A 62 3.08 -0.05 -0.54
CA ASP A 62 4.15 0.68 0.16
C ASP A 62 4.14 0.47 1.68
N HIS A 63 3.17 -0.30 2.21
CA HIS A 63 3.11 -0.77 3.59
C HIS A 63 3.17 -2.30 3.70
N SER A 64 2.69 -3.05 2.71
CA SER A 64 2.56 -4.51 2.76
C SER A 64 3.42 -5.27 1.73
N GLY A 65 3.87 -4.58 0.68
CA GLY A 65 4.35 -5.20 -0.56
C GLY A 65 5.60 -6.04 -0.45
N ASN A 66 6.41 -5.89 0.60
CA ASN A 66 7.59 -6.71 0.84
C ASN A 66 7.35 -7.89 1.81
N LEU A 67 6.13 -8.08 2.32
CA LEU A 67 5.80 -9.24 3.15
C LEU A 67 6.13 -10.58 2.46
N PRO A 68 5.81 -10.80 1.17
CA PRO A 68 6.23 -12.03 0.50
C PRO A 68 7.75 -12.15 0.34
N ALA A 69 8.47 -11.03 0.23
CA ALA A 69 9.93 -11.05 0.11
C ALA A 69 10.62 -11.46 1.41
N ILE A 70 10.12 -11.02 2.57
CA ILE A 70 10.64 -11.49 3.87
C ILE A 70 10.23 -12.94 4.15
N TYR A 71 9.03 -13.38 3.69
CA TYR A 71 8.63 -14.79 3.75
C TYR A 71 9.59 -15.67 2.95
N ALA A 72 9.93 -15.29 1.71
CA ALA A 72 10.91 -15.99 0.89
C ALA A 72 12.30 -16.08 1.56
N LYS A 73 12.62 -15.15 2.49
CA LYS A 73 13.84 -15.11 3.29
C LYS A 73 13.71 -15.79 4.65
N GLY A 74 12.60 -16.50 4.92
CA GLY A 74 12.44 -17.36 6.10
C GLY A 74 11.55 -16.78 7.21
N PHE A 75 10.90 -15.64 7.05
CA PHE A 75 9.89 -15.16 7.99
C PHE A 75 8.70 -16.11 8.03
N MET A 76 8.27 -16.50 9.23
CA MET A 76 7.14 -17.41 9.44
C MET A 76 6.27 -17.00 10.63
N GLY A 77 6.55 -15.82 11.19
CA GLY A 77 5.76 -15.27 12.29
C GLY A 77 4.37 -14.84 11.85
N PRO A 78 3.44 -14.59 12.79
CA PRO A 78 2.12 -14.03 12.49
C PRO A 78 2.24 -12.58 12.01
N ILE A 79 1.28 -12.17 11.18
CA ILE A 79 1.08 -10.81 10.70
C ILE A 79 -0.27 -10.36 11.23
N TYR A 80 -0.27 -9.45 12.19
CA TYR A 80 -1.48 -8.90 12.80
C TYR A 80 -1.95 -7.68 12.02
N ALA A 81 -3.20 -7.69 11.56
CA ALA A 81 -3.84 -6.60 10.84
C ALA A 81 -5.35 -6.64 11.05
N THR A 82 -6.07 -5.58 10.69
CA THR A 82 -7.53 -5.64 10.67
C THR A 82 -8.03 -6.69 9.68
N GLN A 83 -9.24 -7.21 9.89
CA GLN A 83 -9.77 -8.24 9.01
C GLN A 83 -9.89 -7.78 7.56
N ALA A 84 -10.33 -6.55 7.31
CA ALA A 84 -10.44 -6.00 5.97
C ALA A 84 -9.06 -5.83 5.32
N THR A 85 -8.06 -5.39 6.07
CA THR A 85 -6.66 -5.33 5.59
C THR A 85 -6.13 -6.73 5.22
N CYS A 86 -6.41 -7.76 6.01
CA CYS A 86 -6.02 -9.15 5.67
C CYS A 86 -6.63 -9.58 4.33
N HIS A 87 -7.92 -9.32 4.11
CA HIS A 87 -8.61 -9.68 2.86
C HIS A 87 -8.08 -8.89 1.66
N LEU A 88 -7.82 -7.58 1.82
CA LEU A 88 -7.22 -6.78 0.75
C LEU A 88 -5.79 -7.23 0.44
N CYS A 89 -4.97 -7.54 1.45
CA CYS A 89 -3.63 -8.07 1.23
C CYS A 89 -3.64 -9.39 0.45
N ASP A 90 -4.62 -10.26 0.67
CA ASP A 90 -4.73 -11.51 -0.09
C ASP A 90 -4.79 -11.23 -1.59
N ILE A 91 -5.68 -10.35 -2.04
CA ILE A 91 -5.80 -10.03 -3.47
C ILE A 91 -4.63 -9.19 -4.00
N MET A 92 -4.15 -8.22 -3.23
CA MET A 92 -3.12 -7.29 -3.68
C MET A 92 -1.73 -7.94 -3.79
N LEU A 93 -1.35 -8.79 -2.83
CA LEU A 93 -0.07 -9.49 -2.86
C LEU A 93 -0.02 -10.54 -3.98
N ARG A 94 -1.15 -11.22 -4.26
CA ARG A 94 -1.25 -12.14 -5.40
C ARG A 94 -1.15 -11.40 -6.74
N ASP A 95 -1.84 -10.27 -6.88
CA ASP A 95 -1.78 -9.44 -8.10
C ASP A 95 -0.36 -8.91 -8.32
N SER A 96 0.29 -8.40 -7.28
CA SER A 96 1.68 -7.93 -7.35
C SER A 96 2.66 -9.05 -7.74
N ALA A 97 2.52 -10.25 -7.16
CA ALA A 97 3.34 -11.40 -7.54
C ALA A 97 3.14 -11.76 -9.01
N HIS A 98 1.89 -11.77 -9.50
CA HIS A 98 1.57 -12.04 -10.89
C HIS A 98 2.23 -11.00 -11.83
N ILE A 99 2.10 -9.72 -11.53
CA ILE A 99 2.70 -8.63 -12.31
C ILE A 99 4.23 -8.77 -12.36
N GLN A 100 4.89 -8.99 -11.20
CA GLN A 100 6.35 -9.15 -11.13
C GLN A 100 6.85 -10.37 -11.91
N MET A 101 6.14 -11.51 -11.82
CA MET A 101 6.48 -12.73 -12.56
C MET A 101 6.32 -12.53 -14.06
N PHE A 102 5.21 -11.91 -14.49
CA PHE A 102 4.96 -11.60 -15.90
C PHE A 102 6.02 -10.64 -16.47
N GLU A 103 6.37 -9.60 -15.71
CA GLU A 103 7.43 -8.66 -16.10
C GLU A 103 8.80 -9.36 -16.18
N ALA A 104 9.11 -10.24 -15.24
CA ALA A 104 10.32 -11.03 -15.26
C ALA A 104 10.40 -11.93 -16.51
N GLU A 105 9.32 -12.62 -16.85
CA GLU A 105 9.26 -13.44 -18.07
C GLU A 105 9.46 -12.60 -19.35
N TRP A 106 8.79 -11.44 -19.42
CA TRP A 106 8.93 -10.55 -20.57
C TRP A 106 10.35 -10.00 -20.71
N ARG A 107 10.96 -9.53 -19.61
CA ARG A 107 12.35 -9.05 -19.57
C ARG A 107 13.32 -10.16 -19.96
N ASN A 108 13.14 -11.37 -19.47
CA ASN A 108 13.98 -12.53 -19.74
C ASN A 108 13.88 -12.97 -21.20
N ARG A 109 12.66 -12.97 -21.77
CA ARG A 109 12.46 -13.27 -23.19
C ARG A 109 13.21 -12.28 -24.11
N LYS A 110 13.20 -11.00 -23.74
CA LYS A 110 13.93 -9.94 -24.45
C LYS A 110 15.44 -10.00 -24.17
N GLY A 111 15.83 -10.26 -22.93
CA GLY A 111 17.23 -10.32 -22.46
C GLY A 111 18.01 -11.49 -23.05
N ARG A 112 17.39 -12.68 -23.21
CA ARG A 112 18.04 -13.88 -23.82
C ARG A 112 18.59 -13.59 -25.21
N ARG A 113 17.90 -12.77 -26.02
CA ARG A 113 18.38 -12.37 -27.34
C ARG A 113 19.56 -11.41 -27.30
N GLN A 114 19.87 -10.84 -26.15
CA GLN A 114 20.94 -9.85 -25.92
C GLN A 114 22.05 -10.38 -25.00
N GLY A 115 22.00 -11.67 -24.59
CA GLY A 115 22.99 -12.26 -23.67
C GLY A 115 22.97 -11.64 -22.26
N LYS A 116 21.87 -11.00 -21.85
CA LYS A 116 21.74 -10.38 -20.52
C LYS A 116 21.45 -11.44 -19.46
N PRO A 117 21.92 -11.24 -18.21
CA PRO A 117 21.60 -12.12 -17.08
C PRO A 117 20.09 -12.18 -16.85
N GLU A 118 19.62 -13.29 -16.32
CA GLU A 118 18.19 -13.51 -16.02
C GLU A 118 17.71 -12.54 -14.94
N PHE A 119 16.59 -11.86 -15.21
CA PHE A 119 15.90 -11.01 -14.24
C PHE A 119 15.02 -11.90 -13.36
N VAL A 120 15.16 -11.77 -12.04
CA VAL A 120 14.40 -12.53 -11.05
C VAL A 120 13.44 -11.58 -10.33
N PRO A 121 12.14 -11.91 -10.19
CA PRO A 121 11.20 -11.10 -9.43
C PRO A 121 11.59 -11.06 -7.95
N ALA A 122 11.20 -10.04 -7.20
CA ALA A 122 11.49 -9.92 -5.76
C ALA A 122 10.92 -11.12 -4.98
N TYR A 123 9.74 -11.61 -5.38
CA TYR A 123 9.10 -12.81 -4.86
C TYR A 123 8.21 -13.46 -5.92
N THR A 124 7.72 -14.65 -5.63
CA THR A 124 6.88 -15.45 -6.52
C THR A 124 5.46 -15.55 -6.00
N MET A 125 4.55 -16.11 -6.79
CA MET A 125 3.19 -16.44 -6.36
C MET A 125 3.18 -17.41 -5.16
N GLU A 126 4.12 -18.37 -5.12
CA GLU A 126 4.27 -19.29 -3.98
C GLU A 126 4.61 -18.54 -2.69
N ASP A 127 5.51 -17.54 -2.78
CA ASP A 127 5.89 -16.72 -1.63
C ASP A 127 4.71 -15.85 -1.15
N ALA A 128 3.92 -15.27 -2.07
CA ALA A 128 2.72 -14.52 -1.75
C ALA A 128 1.65 -15.39 -1.10
N MET A 129 1.34 -16.54 -1.69
CA MET A 129 0.37 -17.49 -1.12
C MET A 129 0.82 -18.03 0.24
N GLY A 130 2.12 -18.19 0.45
CA GLY A 130 2.67 -18.66 1.71
C GLY A 130 2.54 -17.63 2.83
N VAL A 131 2.86 -16.36 2.57
CA VAL A 131 2.78 -15.30 3.59
C VAL A 131 1.34 -14.98 3.96
N ILE A 132 0.38 -15.10 3.03
CA ILE A 132 -1.06 -14.89 3.29
C ILE A 132 -1.56 -15.81 4.41
N GLN A 133 -1.02 -17.01 4.56
CA GLN A 133 -1.40 -17.94 5.62
C GLN A 133 -0.95 -17.49 7.02
N ASN A 134 -0.07 -16.50 7.11
CA ASN A 134 0.45 -15.98 8.38
C ASN A 134 -0.39 -14.81 8.94
N PHE A 135 -1.38 -14.33 8.19
CA PHE A 135 -2.24 -13.24 8.66
C PHE A 135 -3.14 -13.66 9.81
N VAL A 136 -3.20 -12.81 10.82
CA VAL A 136 -4.05 -12.95 12.00
C VAL A 136 -4.99 -11.74 12.05
N PRO A 137 -6.27 -11.92 11.70
CA PRO A 137 -7.23 -10.82 11.69
C PRO A 137 -7.53 -10.32 13.10
N CYS A 138 -7.47 -9.01 13.27
CA CYS A 138 -7.72 -8.31 14.52
C CYS A 138 -8.92 -7.38 14.39
N PRO A 139 -9.82 -7.34 15.38
CA PRO A 139 -10.90 -6.35 15.38
C PRO A 139 -10.38 -4.97 15.77
N TYR A 140 -11.01 -3.94 15.24
CA TYR A 140 -10.78 -2.57 15.72
C TYR A 140 -11.10 -2.42 17.20
N GLU A 141 -10.42 -1.48 17.86
CA GLU A 141 -10.62 -1.05 19.25
C GLU A 141 -10.40 -2.14 20.32
N LYS A 142 -10.00 -3.33 19.93
CA LYS A 142 -9.70 -4.40 20.90
C LYS A 142 -8.20 -4.56 21.07
N THR A 143 -7.76 -4.57 22.32
CA THR A 143 -6.37 -4.86 22.66
C THR A 143 -6.08 -6.35 22.47
N ILE A 144 -5.04 -6.64 21.72
CA ILE A 144 -4.45 -7.97 21.58
C ILE A 144 -3.07 -8.00 22.25
N THR A 145 -2.56 -9.19 22.55
CA THR A 145 -1.24 -9.36 23.17
C THR A 145 -0.40 -10.31 22.30
N PRO A 146 0.31 -9.80 21.28
CA PRO A 146 1.15 -10.63 20.41
C PRO A 146 2.25 -11.38 21.14
N ALA A 147 2.76 -10.81 22.24
CA ALA A 147 3.76 -11.42 23.12
C ALA A 147 3.65 -10.85 24.54
N PRO A 148 4.18 -11.55 25.57
CA PRO A 148 4.26 -11.01 26.91
C PRO A 148 4.98 -9.65 26.93
N GLY A 149 4.38 -8.66 27.59
CA GLY A 149 4.90 -7.30 27.63
C GLY A 149 4.63 -6.45 26.40
N ILE A 150 3.87 -6.96 25.39
CA ILE A 150 3.50 -6.21 24.18
C ILE A 150 1.99 -6.29 23.99
N SER A 151 1.32 -5.15 24.06
CA SER A 151 -0.11 -4.99 23.80
C SER A 151 -0.33 -4.06 22.61
N VAL A 152 -1.30 -4.38 21.74
CA VAL A 152 -1.56 -3.68 20.49
C VAL A 152 -3.05 -3.43 20.33
N ARG A 153 -3.42 -2.24 19.89
CA ARG A 153 -4.78 -1.87 19.50
C ARG A 153 -4.74 -1.23 18.11
N PHE A 154 -5.60 -1.71 17.22
CA PHE A 154 -5.82 -1.13 15.89
C PHE A 154 -6.98 -0.15 15.95
N VAL A 155 -6.73 1.09 15.52
CA VAL A 155 -7.70 2.20 15.56
C VAL A 155 -7.92 2.70 14.14
N ASP A 156 -9.17 2.91 13.72
CA ASP A 156 -9.48 3.27 12.33
C ASP A 156 -8.76 4.55 11.90
N ALA A 157 -7.95 4.45 10.86
CA ALA A 157 -7.17 5.55 10.30
C ALA A 157 -7.90 6.30 9.18
N GLY A 158 -9.06 5.83 8.73
CA GLY A 158 -9.92 6.51 7.75
C GLY A 158 -9.31 6.70 6.36
N HIS A 159 -8.23 5.97 6.02
CA HIS A 159 -7.49 6.14 4.77
C HIS A 159 -7.92 5.16 3.68
N LEU A 160 -8.04 3.90 4.03
CA LEU A 160 -8.44 2.80 3.17
C LEU A 160 -9.35 1.85 3.97
N LEU A 161 -10.14 1.03 3.28
CA LEU A 161 -10.90 -0.03 3.94
C LEU A 161 -9.98 -0.87 4.81
N GLY A 162 -10.24 -0.94 6.10
CA GLY A 162 -9.42 -1.69 7.04
C GLY A 162 -8.17 -0.97 7.55
N SER A 163 -7.84 0.22 7.07
CA SER A 163 -6.66 0.96 7.53
C SER A 163 -6.71 1.27 9.02
N ALA A 164 -5.56 1.20 9.67
CA ALA A 164 -5.47 1.45 11.10
C ALA A 164 -4.23 2.24 11.50
N SER A 165 -4.39 3.16 12.43
CA SER A 165 -3.31 3.57 13.31
C SER A 165 -3.07 2.47 14.35
N ILE A 166 -1.82 2.21 14.71
CA ILE A 166 -1.44 1.17 15.66
C ILE A 166 -1.02 1.82 16.96
N GLU A 167 -1.78 1.59 18.03
CA GLU A 167 -1.38 1.90 19.40
C GLU A 167 -0.65 0.69 19.98
N LEU A 168 0.62 0.85 20.28
CA LEU A 168 1.51 -0.18 20.79
C LEU A 168 1.95 0.19 22.21
N THR A 169 1.63 -0.63 23.20
CA THR A 169 2.10 -0.49 24.58
C THR A 169 3.14 -1.57 24.87
N ILE A 170 4.31 -1.15 25.34
CA ILE A 170 5.43 -2.03 25.65
C ILE A 170 5.76 -1.92 27.14
N GLN A 171 5.79 -3.07 27.82
CA GLN A 171 6.22 -3.19 29.22
C GLN A 171 7.52 -3.98 29.28
N GLU A 172 8.60 -3.35 29.73
CA GLU A 172 9.93 -3.96 29.83
C GLU A 172 10.66 -3.41 31.05
N ASP A 173 11.21 -4.30 31.89
CA ASP A 173 11.97 -3.95 33.12
C ASP A 173 11.22 -3.06 34.12
N GLY A 174 9.90 -3.17 34.17
CA GLY A 174 9.04 -2.38 35.06
C GLY A 174 8.71 -0.97 34.54
N GLU A 175 9.09 -0.63 33.36
CA GLU A 175 8.71 0.59 32.63
C GLU A 175 7.70 0.29 31.55
N GLU A 176 6.82 1.25 31.26
CA GLU A 176 5.81 1.17 30.21
C GLU A 176 6.01 2.35 29.26
N GLU A 177 6.03 2.07 27.96
CA GLU A 177 6.07 3.09 26.90
C GLU A 177 4.96 2.82 25.90
N LYS A 178 4.26 3.88 25.50
CA LYS A 178 3.20 3.84 24.51
C LYS A 178 3.66 4.53 23.23
N ILE A 179 3.61 3.79 22.10
CA ILE A 179 4.00 4.27 20.78
C ILE A 179 2.79 4.21 19.87
N VAL A 180 2.52 5.28 19.13
CA VAL A 180 1.50 5.30 18.10
C VAL A 180 2.18 5.39 16.73
N PHE A 181 1.84 4.44 15.84
CA PHE A 181 2.13 4.52 14.41
C PHE A 181 0.87 4.98 13.71
N SER A 182 0.93 6.11 13.02
CA SER A 182 -0.26 6.64 12.34
C SER A 182 -0.76 5.72 11.22
N GLY A 183 0.14 4.96 10.58
CA GLY A 183 -0.09 4.52 9.21
C GLY A 183 -0.34 5.73 8.32
N ASP A 184 -1.14 5.58 7.29
CA ASP A 184 -1.65 6.69 6.49
C ASP A 184 -2.93 7.22 7.11
N ILE A 185 -3.00 8.52 7.33
CA ILE A 185 -4.14 9.19 7.95
C ILE A 185 -5.10 9.64 6.86
N GLY A 186 -6.35 9.23 6.97
CA GLY A 186 -7.39 9.57 6.01
C GLY A 186 -7.76 11.05 6.02
N ASN A 187 -8.18 11.54 4.86
CA ASN A 187 -8.80 12.85 4.76
C ASN A 187 -10.22 12.80 5.35
N LEU A 188 -10.66 13.85 6.04
CA LEU A 188 -11.99 13.89 6.63
C LEU A 188 -13.09 13.88 5.57
N HIS A 189 -14.22 13.27 5.93
CA HIS A 189 -15.44 13.22 5.10
C HIS A 189 -15.22 12.56 3.74
N GLN A 190 -14.30 11.59 3.64
CA GLN A 190 -14.22 10.75 2.45
C GLN A 190 -15.52 9.95 2.30
N PRO A 191 -16.00 9.73 1.07
CA PRO A 191 -17.18 8.92 0.89
C PRO A 191 -16.90 7.46 1.24
N LEU A 192 -17.88 6.75 1.74
CA LEU A 192 -17.92 5.32 1.90
C LEU A 192 -17.25 4.80 3.18
N ILE A 193 -16.10 5.32 3.58
CA ILE A 193 -15.36 4.86 4.77
C ILE A 193 -15.41 5.88 5.89
N LYS A 194 -15.24 5.42 7.12
CA LYS A 194 -15.25 6.27 8.32
C LYS A 194 -14.11 7.28 8.30
N ASP A 195 -14.33 8.39 8.97
CA ASP A 195 -13.28 9.35 9.29
C ASP A 195 -12.23 8.73 10.24
N PRO A 196 -10.96 9.20 10.24
CA PRO A 196 -9.96 8.73 11.18
C PRO A 196 -10.38 8.96 12.62
N THR A 197 -10.23 7.95 13.45
CA THR A 197 -10.40 8.05 14.90
C THR A 197 -9.14 8.63 15.52
N TYR A 198 -9.29 9.71 16.28
CA TYR A 198 -8.16 10.40 16.90
C TYR A 198 -7.74 9.70 18.21
N LEU A 199 -6.45 9.51 18.35
CA LEU A 199 -5.82 9.00 19.56
C LEU A 199 -5.46 10.16 20.50
N HIS A 200 -5.41 9.91 21.81
CA HIS A 200 -5.29 10.97 22.82
C HIS A 200 -4.10 10.82 23.75
N ASP A 201 -3.37 9.72 23.67
CA ASP A 201 -2.28 9.41 24.59
C ASP A 201 -1.18 8.60 23.88
N ALA A 202 0.06 9.09 23.95
CA ALA A 202 1.25 8.41 23.48
C ALA A 202 2.52 9.05 24.07
N ASP A 203 3.51 8.23 24.38
CA ASP A 203 4.87 8.70 24.69
C ASP A 203 5.65 9.04 23.41
N TYR A 204 5.42 8.27 22.35
CA TYR A 204 6.07 8.41 21.05
C TYR A 204 5.05 8.32 19.91
N VAL A 205 5.25 9.11 18.88
CA VAL A 205 4.43 9.05 17.67
C VAL A 205 5.33 8.91 16.44
N VAL A 206 5.03 7.95 15.59
CA VAL A 206 5.58 7.83 14.23
C VAL A 206 4.46 8.16 13.27
N MET A 207 4.55 9.24 12.52
CA MET A 207 3.45 9.73 11.70
C MET A 207 3.86 10.07 10.27
N GLU A 208 2.89 9.89 9.36
CA GLU A 208 3.02 10.29 7.97
C GLU A 208 3.13 11.81 7.79
N SER A 209 3.63 12.21 6.62
CA SER A 209 3.74 13.61 6.22
C SER A 209 3.52 13.84 4.72
N THR A 210 2.76 12.97 4.05
CA THR A 210 2.54 13.01 2.59
C THR A 210 2.15 14.40 2.07
N TYR A 211 1.30 15.10 2.81
CA TYR A 211 0.89 16.48 2.53
C TYR A 211 1.22 17.44 3.67
N GLY A 212 2.33 17.22 4.38
CA GLY A 212 2.77 18.03 5.52
C GLY A 212 3.10 19.49 5.21
N ASP A 213 3.20 19.84 3.93
CA ASP A 213 3.57 21.18 3.45
C ASP A 213 2.39 21.98 2.86
N ARG A 214 1.25 21.34 2.58
CA ARG A 214 0.16 21.98 1.83
C ARG A 214 -1.24 21.49 2.22
N SER A 215 -2.24 22.35 1.98
CA SER A 215 -3.65 22.03 2.13
C SER A 215 -4.27 21.63 0.80
N HIS A 216 -5.30 20.79 0.86
CA HIS A 216 -6.12 20.42 -0.30
C HIS A 216 -7.11 21.52 -0.70
N GLY A 217 -7.30 22.55 0.13
CA GLY A 217 -8.32 23.57 -0.06
C GLY A 217 -9.71 23.08 0.28
N GLU A 218 -10.72 23.83 -0.17
CA GLU A 218 -12.11 23.43 0.01
C GLU A 218 -12.45 22.21 -0.84
N ARG A 219 -13.17 21.25 -0.25
CA ARG A 219 -13.60 20.04 -0.93
C ARG A 219 -14.67 20.38 -1.98
N PRO A 220 -14.45 20.10 -3.27
CA PRO A 220 -15.43 20.37 -4.30
C PRO A 220 -16.58 19.36 -4.27
N ASP A 221 -17.72 19.72 -4.90
CA ASP A 221 -18.80 18.76 -5.18
C ASP A 221 -18.36 17.80 -6.31
N TYR A 222 -17.76 16.65 -5.91
CA TYR A 222 -17.28 15.63 -6.84
C TYR A 222 -18.40 15.05 -7.70
N VAL A 223 -19.62 14.95 -7.16
CA VAL A 223 -20.78 14.41 -7.88
C VAL A 223 -21.20 15.40 -8.97
N ALA A 224 -21.20 16.70 -8.69
CA ALA A 224 -21.48 17.71 -9.69
C ALA A 224 -20.44 17.75 -10.81
N ILE A 225 -19.14 17.74 -10.45
CA ILE A 225 -18.03 17.73 -11.43
C ILE A 225 -18.10 16.49 -12.32
N LEU A 226 -18.26 15.31 -11.72
CA LEU A 226 -18.33 14.05 -12.47
C LEU A 226 -19.56 14.01 -13.38
N SER A 227 -20.72 14.53 -12.90
CA SER A 227 -21.93 14.64 -13.71
C SER A 227 -21.73 15.54 -14.93
N GLU A 228 -21.08 16.70 -14.74
CA GLU A 228 -20.77 17.64 -15.83
C GLU A 228 -19.85 16.99 -16.86
N VAL A 229 -18.77 16.31 -16.43
CA VAL A 229 -17.83 15.63 -17.32
C VAL A 229 -18.54 14.55 -18.14
N ILE A 230 -19.37 13.73 -17.49
CA ILE A 230 -20.13 12.66 -18.17
C ILE A 230 -21.12 13.27 -19.16
N GLN A 231 -21.94 14.26 -18.76
CA GLN A 231 -22.92 14.91 -19.62
C GLN A 231 -22.25 15.53 -20.85
N HIS A 232 -21.22 16.37 -20.63
CA HIS A 232 -20.50 17.04 -21.71
C HIS A 232 -19.88 16.05 -22.71
N THR A 233 -19.30 14.96 -22.22
CA THR A 233 -18.68 13.94 -23.08
C THR A 233 -19.72 13.17 -23.88
N PHE A 234 -20.85 12.80 -23.25
CA PHE A 234 -21.91 12.05 -23.91
C PHE A 234 -22.66 12.88 -24.95
N ASP A 235 -22.89 14.18 -24.70
CA ASP A 235 -23.56 15.09 -25.64
C ASP A 235 -22.80 15.24 -26.96
N ARG A 236 -21.47 15.03 -26.94
CA ARG A 236 -20.65 14.99 -28.16
C ARG A 236 -20.43 13.57 -28.72
N GLY A 237 -21.13 12.57 -28.15
CA GLY A 237 -21.10 11.17 -28.61
C GLY A 237 -19.83 10.41 -28.23
N GLY A 238 -19.12 10.83 -27.17
CA GLY A 238 -17.91 10.21 -26.67
C GLY A 238 -18.14 9.34 -25.43
N SER A 239 -17.05 8.75 -24.92
CA SER A 239 -16.98 7.96 -23.69
C SER A 239 -16.02 8.59 -22.69
N VAL A 240 -16.28 8.39 -21.40
CA VAL A 240 -15.40 8.84 -20.31
C VAL A 240 -14.52 7.65 -19.88
N ILE A 241 -13.22 7.81 -19.97
CA ILE A 241 -12.23 6.81 -19.54
C ILE A 241 -11.57 7.31 -18.27
N ILE A 242 -11.65 6.54 -17.18
CA ILE A 242 -11.17 6.89 -15.85
C ILE A 242 -10.04 5.94 -15.46
N PRO A 243 -8.76 6.35 -15.61
CA PRO A 243 -7.64 5.65 -14.98
C PRO A 243 -7.81 5.72 -13.45
N SER A 244 -7.87 4.57 -12.77
CA SER A 244 -8.16 4.51 -11.34
C SER A 244 -7.33 3.44 -10.65
N PHE A 245 -6.95 3.68 -9.38
CA PHE A 245 -6.45 2.61 -8.53
C PHE A 245 -7.56 1.58 -8.30
N ALA A 246 -7.18 0.31 -8.30
CA ALA A 246 -8.14 -0.79 -8.18
C ALA A 246 -8.84 -0.83 -6.82
N VAL A 247 -8.13 -0.40 -5.77
CA VAL A 247 -8.59 -0.41 -4.38
C VAL A 247 -8.74 1.03 -3.89
N GLY A 248 -9.84 1.34 -3.25
CA GLY A 248 -10.22 2.66 -2.72
C GLY A 248 -10.84 3.56 -3.80
N ARG A 249 -10.04 4.11 -4.68
CA ARG A 249 -10.49 5.12 -5.67
C ARG A 249 -11.57 4.61 -6.63
N THR A 250 -11.47 3.37 -7.09
CA THR A 250 -12.51 2.78 -7.94
C THR A 250 -13.84 2.70 -7.19
N GLN A 251 -13.84 2.31 -5.94
CA GLN A 251 -15.06 2.21 -5.13
C GLN A 251 -15.68 3.58 -4.85
N GLU A 252 -14.88 4.61 -4.62
CA GLU A 252 -15.37 5.99 -4.51
C GLU A 252 -16.05 6.47 -5.81
N MET A 253 -15.44 6.17 -6.97
CA MET A 253 -16.06 6.51 -8.25
C MET A 253 -17.40 5.78 -8.45
N LEU A 254 -17.49 4.51 -8.07
CA LEU A 254 -18.75 3.77 -8.10
C LEU A 254 -19.80 4.41 -7.19
N TYR A 255 -19.42 4.83 -5.99
CA TYR A 255 -20.29 5.52 -5.05
C TYR A 255 -20.87 6.82 -5.65
N PHE A 256 -20.02 7.67 -6.23
CA PHE A 256 -20.47 8.91 -6.89
C PHE A 256 -21.35 8.65 -8.11
N ILE A 257 -21.00 7.66 -8.95
CA ILE A 257 -21.81 7.35 -10.15
C ILE A 257 -23.16 6.76 -9.77
N ARG A 258 -23.25 5.96 -8.70
CA ARG A 258 -24.54 5.51 -8.15
C ARG A 258 -25.42 6.70 -7.83
N GLN A 259 -24.90 7.70 -7.10
CA GLN A 259 -25.64 8.91 -6.74
C GLN A 259 -26.08 9.70 -7.99
N ILE A 260 -25.18 9.88 -8.96
CA ILE A 260 -25.50 10.54 -10.26
C ILE A 260 -26.68 9.87 -10.95
N LYS A 261 -26.73 8.56 -10.95
CA LYS A 261 -27.80 7.78 -11.58
C LYS A 261 -29.12 7.85 -10.80
N GLU A 262 -29.06 7.74 -9.48
CA GLU A 262 -30.26 7.87 -8.62
C GLU A 262 -30.91 9.24 -8.73
N GLU A 263 -30.10 10.30 -8.77
CA GLU A 263 -30.56 11.68 -8.89
C GLU A 263 -30.84 12.10 -10.35
N ASN A 264 -30.62 11.20 -11.33
CA ASN A 264 -30.78 11.47 -12.77
C ASN A 264 -30.05 12.75 -13.23
N ARG A 265 -28.81 12.97 -12.73
CA ARG A 265 -28.04 14.18 -13.05
C ARG A 265 -27.53 14.22 -14.49
N VAL A 266 -27.42 13.07 -15.16
CA VAL A 266 -27.08 12.97 -16.59
C VAL A 266 -28.37 12.73 -17.37
N THR A 267 -28.72 13.67 -18.23
CA THR A 267 -29.98 13.69 -18.98
C THR A 267 -29.78 13.35 -20.48
N GLY A 268 -30.82 12.79 -21.13
CA GLY A 268 -30.78 12.47 -22.54
C GLY A 268 -30.03 11.18 -22.92
N HIS A 269 -29.32 10.55 -21.99
CA HIS A 269 -28.51 9.36 -22.24
C HIS A 269 -29.00 8.09 -21.54
N GLY A 270 -30.19 8.12 -20.94
CA GLY A 270 -30.86 6.98 -20.32
C GLY A 270 -30.03 6.30 -19.24
N ASN A 271 -30.15 4.98 -19.15
CA ASN A 271 -29.35 4.19 -18.22
C ASN A 271 -28.01 3.80 -18.86
N PHE A 272 -27.08 4.75 -18.98
CA PHE A 272 -25.77 4.53 -19.57
C PHE A 272 -24.96 3.44 -18.84
N LYS A 273 -24.09 2.75 -19.59
CA LYS A 273 -23.24 1.68 -19.08
C LYS A 273 -22.02 2.25 -18.35
N VAL A 274 -21.64 1.58 -17.28
CA VAL A 274 -20.38 1.84 -16.55
C VAL A 274 -19.63 0.52 -16.45
N TYR A 275 -18.43 0.49 -17.01
CA TYR A 275 -17.58 -0.70 -17.00
C TYR A 275 -16.49 -0.56 -15.95
N VAL A 276 -16.34 -1.57 -15.09
CA VAL A 276 -15.14 -1.74 -14.26
C VAL A 276 -14.30 -2.83 -14.93
N ASP A 277 -13.24 -2.41 -15.64
CA ASP A 277 -12.35 -3.32 -16.35
C ASP A 277 -11.02 -3.50 -15.61
N SER A 278 -11.11 -4.14 -14.45
CA SER A 278 -9.99 -4.54 -13.61
C SER A 278 -10.40 -5.71 -12.72
N PRO A 279 -9.84 -6.92 -12.90
CA PRO A 279 -10.14 -8.06 -12.03
C PRO A 279 -9.88 -7.75 -10.55
N LEU A 280 -8.74 -7.09 -10.24
CA LEU A 280 -8.41 -6.69 -8.88
C LEU A 280 -9.46 -5.71 -8.29
N ALA A 281 -9.95 -4.75 -9.08
CA ALA A 281 -10.98 -3.83 -8.62
C ALA A 281 -12.32 -4.52 -8.35
N ASN A 282 -12.65 -5.56 -9.12
CA ASN A 282 -13.85 -6.36 -8.90
C ASN A 282 -13.75 -7.18 -7.60
N GLU A 283 -12.61 -7.83 -7.36
CA GLU A 283 -12.35 -8.54 -6.10
C GLU A 283 -12.37 -7.57 -4.90
N ALA A 284 -11.70 -6.41 -5.02
CA ALA A 284 -11.74 -5.38 -3.98
C ALA A 284 -13.16 -4.90 -3.68
N THR A 285 -13.99 -4.66 -4.71
CA THR A 285 -15.38 -4.24 -4.53
C THR A 285 -16.20 -5.29 -3.76
N THR A 286 -15.91 -6.59 -3.97
CA THR A 286 -16.51 -7.66 -3.18
C THR A 286 -16.10 -7.56 -1.71
N ILE A 287 -14.81 -7.35 -1.43
CA ILE A 287 -14.30 -7.19 -0.06
C ILE A 287 -14.91 -5.94 0.61
N PHE A 288 -15.05 -4.82 -0.10
CA PHE A 288 -15.75 -3.64 0.43
C PHE A 288 -17.19 -3.98 0.85
N ASN A 289 -17.92 -4.77 0.06
CA ASN A 289 -19.26 -5.20 0.40
C ASN A 289 -19.32 -6.17 1.60
N GLU A 290 -18.28 -6.95 1.85
CA GLU A 290 -18.19 -7.87 3.00
C GLU A 290 -17.93 -7.12 4.31
N HIS A 291 -17.25 -5.96 4.26
CA HIS A 291 -16.83 -5.19 5.43
C HIS A 291 -17.63 -3.90 5.67
N GLN A 292 -18.86 -3.81 5.14
CA GLN A 292 -19.71 -2.62 5.24
C GLN A 292 -19.90 -2.16 6.69
N TYR A 293 -20.27 -3.06 7.59
CA TYR A 293 -20.61 -2.69 8.98
C TYR A 293 -19.40 -2.28 9.82
N ASP A 294 -18.22 -2.78 9.48
CA ASP A 294 -17.01 -2.47 10.24
C ASP A 294 -16.36 -1.18 9.77
N CYS A 295 -16.41 -0.89 8.46
CA CYS A 295 -15.58 0.16 7.85
C CYS A 295 -16.37 1.32 7.22
N PHE A 296 -17.67 1.13 6.86
CA PHE A 296 -18.41 2.19 6.17
C PHE A 296 -18.84 3.31 7.13
N ASP A 297 -18.92 4.53 6.60
CA ASP A 297 -19.41 5.71 7.28
C ASP A 297 -20.93 5.62 7.54
N GLU A 298 -21.46 6.56 8.29
CA GLU A 298 -22.88 6.59 8.66
C GLU A 298 -23.79 6.75 7.42
N GLU A 299 -23.36 7.50 6.41
CA GLU A 299 -24.13 7.74 5.19
C GLU A 299 -24.25 6.46 4.35
N ALA A 300 -23.13 5.77 4.12
CA ALA A 300 -23.11 4.50 3.40
C ALA A 300 -23.89 3.41 4.16
N ILE A 301 -23.77 3.34 5.49
CA ILE A 301 -24.55 2.41 6.32
C ILE A 301 -26.05 2.72 6.23
N ALA A 302 -26.46 3.98 6.20
CA ALA A 302 -27.87 4.34 6.04
C ALA A 302 -28.44 3.87 4.70
N LEU A 303 -27.64 3.83 3.63
CA LEU A 303 -28.02 3.24 2.34
C LEU A 303 -28.20 1.72 2.47
N VAL A 304 -27.22 1.04 3.09
CA VAL A 304 -27.28 -0.42 3.31
C VAL A 304 -28.52 -0.82 4.11
N GLN A 305 -28.86 -0.08 5.16
CA GLN A 305 -30.06 -0.30 5.98
C GLN A 305 -31.37 -0.12 5.19
N LYS A 306 -31.36 0.70 4.15
CA LYS A 306 -32.49 0.87 3.21
C LYS A 306 -32.52 -0.21 2.12
N GLY A 307 -31.59 -1.17 2.14
CA GLY A 307 -31.46 -2.22 1.12
C GLY A 307 -30.78 -1.73 -0.17
N ILE A 308 -30.13 -0.57 -0.14
CA ILE A 308 -29.40 0.00 -1.27
C ILE A 308 -27.91 -0.36 -1.12
N ASN A 309 -27.33 -1.03 -2.11
CA ASN A 309 -25.90 -1.26 -2.12
C ASN A 309 -25.17 -0.01 -2.60
N PRO A 310 -24.25 0.59 -1.80
CA PRO A 310 -23.56 1.83 -2.15
C PRO A 310 -22.69 1.76 -3.41
N LEU A 311 -22.28 0.56 -3.82
CA LEU A 311 -21.32 0.32 -4.92
C LEU A 311 -21.98 -0.33 -6.15
N MET A 312 -23.27 -0.65 -6.08
CA MET A 312 -23.99 -1.33 -7.15
C MET A 312 -25.18 -0.51 -7.65
N PHE A 313 -25.35 -0.45 -8.97
CA PHE A 313 -26.44 0.31 -9.58
C PHE A 313 -26.79 -0.28 -10.97
N PRO A 314 -27.98 0.00 -11.51
CA PRO A 314 -28.34 -0.43 -12.85
C PRO A 314 -27.38 0.12 -13.92
N GLY A 315 -26.92 -0.75 -14.83
CA GLY A 315 -25.97 -0.38 -15.88
C GLY A 315 -24.48 -0.59 -15.51
N LEU A 316 -24.17 -0.93 -14.26
CA LEU A 316 -22.82 -1.37 -13.88
C LEU A 316 -22.52 -2.72 -14.53
N ARG A 317 -21.32 -2.84 -15.12
CA ARG A 317 -20.79 -4.03 -15.78
C ARG A 317 -19.36 -4.29 -15.29
N THR A 318 -19.06 -5.52 -14.93
CA THR A 318 -17.72 -5.94 -14.56
C THR A 318 -17.12 -6.81 -15.66
N SER A 319 -15.85 -6.65 -15.94
CA SER A 319 -15.10 -7.44 -16.92
C SER A 319 -14.10 -8.32 -16.17
N ILE A 320 -14.13 -9.62 -16.46
CA ILE A 320 -13.23 -10.59 -15.85
C ILE A 320 -12.19 -11.05 -16.87
N THR A 321 -12.63 -11.49 -18.04
CA THR A 321 -11.75 -12.07 -19.07
C THR A 321 -11.15 -11.00 -19.99
N SER A 322 -10.11 -11.37 -20.72
CA SER A 322 -9.53 -10.51 -21.76
C SER A 322 -10.49 -10.26 -22.93
N ASP A 323 -11.40 -11.20 -23.19
CA ASP A 323 -12.38 -11.05 -24.24
C ASP A 323 -13.50 -10.09 -23.84
N ASP A 324 -13.94 -10.11 -22.57
CA ASP A 324 -14.85 -9.09 -22.02
C ASP A 324 -14.23 -7.69 -22.16
N SER A 325 -12.95 -7.55 -21.77
CA SER A 325 -12.22 -6.28 -21.88
C SER A 325 -12.13 -5.76 -23.32
N ARG A 326 -11.87 -6.66 -24.28
CA ARG A 326 -11.86 -6.30 -25.71
C ARG A 326 -13.23 -5.85 -26.19
N ALA A 327 -14.30 -6.55 -25.77
CA ALA A 327 -15.67 -6.24 -26.19
C ALA A 327 -16.09 -4.81 -25.80
N ILE A 328 -15.57 -4.26 -24.70
CA ILE A 328 -15.84 -2.88 -24.27
C ILE A 328 -15.43 -1.87 -25.35
N ASN A 329 -14.31 -2.09 -26.03
CA ASN A 329 -13.81 -1.18 -27.06
C ASN A 329 -14.62 -1.22 -28.37
N TYR A 330 -15.45 -2.26 -28.59
CA TYR A 330 -16.36 -2.38 -29.74
C TYR A 330 -17.79 -1.97 -29.42
N ASP A 331 -18.09 -1.64 -28.17
CA ASP A 331 -19.37 -1.06 -27.77
C ASP A 331 -19.41 0.41 -28.22
N GLU A 332 -20.30 0.77 -29.12
CA GLU A 332 -20.40 2.11 -29.71
C GLU A 332 -21.24 3.07 -28.84
N ASP A 333 -21.96 2.57 -27.83
CA ASP A 333 -22.74 3.40 -26.92
C ASP A 333 -21.81 4.31 -26.07
N CYS A 334 -22.28 5.51 -25.76
CA CYS A 334 -21.65 6.36 -24.75
C CYS A 334 -21.60 5.65 -23.40
N LYS A 335 -20.41 5.58 -22.79
CA LYS A 335 -20.18 4.81 -21.55
C LYS A 335 -19.07 5.41 -20.69
N VAL A 336 -19.04 4.98 -19.45
CA VAL A 336 -17.92 5.23 -18.53
C VAL A 336 -17.10 3.95 -18.42
N ILE A 337 -15.77 4.06 -18.53
CA ILE A 337 -14.82 2.94 -18.36
C ILE A 337 -13.89 3.29 -17.20
N ILE A 338 -13.93 2.51 -16.12
CA ILE A 338 -13.01 2.62 -14.98
C ILE A 338 -12.04 1.46 -15.08
N SER A 339 -10.74 1.74 -15.14
CA SER A 339 -9.73 0.68 -15.33
C SER A 339 -8.40 1.01 -14.65
N ALA A 340 -7.76 0.01 -14.07
CA ALA A 340 -6.44 0.13 -13.47
C ALA A 340 -5.32 0.00 -14.54
N SER A 341 -4.17 0.66 -14.37
CA SER A 341 -3.70 1.40 -13.21
C SER A 341 -4.06 2.89 -13.27
N GLY A 342 -4.11 3.55 -12.09
CA GLY A 342 -4.44 4.97 -11.99
C GLY A 342 -3.44 5.92 -12.63
N MET A 343 -2.17 5.51 -12.80
CA MET A 343 -1.10 6.29 -13.44
C MET A 343 -0.82 5.89 -14.89
N CYS A 344 -1.61 4.99 -15.47
CA CYS A 344 -1.55 4.52 -16.85
C CYS A 344 -0.27 3.74 -17.24
N ASP A 345 0.57 3.33 -16.32
CA ASP A 345 1.84 2.65 -16.63
C ASP A 345 1.67 1.15 -16.89
N ALA A 346 0.65 0.54 -16.32
CA ALA A 346 0.35 -0.89 -16.44
C ALA A 346 -1.15 -1.13 -16.58
N GLY A 347 -1.54 -2.39 -16.77
CA GLY A 347 -2.93 -2.82 -16.73
C GLY A 347 -3.72 -2.58 -18.01
N ARG A 348 -5.01 -2.88 -17.89
CA ARG A 348 -5.97 -2.82 -19.03
C ARG A 348 -6.25 -1.40 -19.50
N ILE A 349 -6.07 -0.42 -18.64
CA ILE A 349 -6.22 1.01 -19.00
C ILE A 349 -5.41 1.39 -20.23
N LYS A 350 -4.21 0.82 -20.41
CA LYS A 350 -3.38 1.10 -21.60
C LYS A 350 -4.03 0.68 -22.91
N HIS A 351 -4.82 -0.40 -22.90
CA HIS A 351 -5.60 -0.82 -24.06
C HIS A 351 -6.74 0.15 -24.34
N HIS A 352 -7.47 0.58 -23.29
CA HIS A 352 -8.51 1.59 -23.45
C HIS A 352 -7.96 2.92 -23.95
N LEU A 353 -6.82 3.38 -23.42
CA LEU A 353 -6.16 4.58 -23.93
C LEU A 353 -5.77 4.43 -25.41
N LYS A 354 -5.22 3.28 -25.83
CA LYS A 354 -4.88 3.05 -27.25
C LYS A 354 -6.09 3.16 -28.17
N HIS A 355 -7.27 2.73 -27.72
CA HIS A 355 -8.50 2.75 -28.52
C HIS A 355 -9.25 4.08 -28.47
N ASN A 356 -9.08 4.88 -27.41
CA ASN A 356 -9.92 6.04 -27.14
C ASN A 356 -9.17 7.38 -27.16
N LEU A 357 -7.84 7.39 -27.02
CA LEU A 357 -7.07 8.62 -26.80
C LEU A 357 -7.02 9.55 -28.03
N TRP A 358 -7.13 8.99 -29.23
CA TRP A 358 -7.10 9.73 -30.49
C TRP A 358 -8.43 10.39 -30.87
N ASP A 359 -9.54 9.97 -30.26
CA ASP A 359 -10.89 10.45 -30.58
C ASP A 359 -11.25 11.65 -29.71
N SER A 360 -11.41 12.81 -30.34
CA SER A 360 -11.72 14.09 -29.69
C SER A 360 -13.11 14.15 -29.01
N ARG A 361 -13.97 13.16 -29.27
CA ARG A 361 -15.26 13.04 -28.57
C ARG A 361 -15.08 12.51 -27.16
N ASN A 362 -14.03 11.75 -26.89
CA ASN A 362 -13.78 11.10 -25.62
C ASN A 362 -13.15 12.06 -24.59
N THR A 363 -13.31 11.74 -23.30
CA THR A 363 -12.62 12.38 -22.20
C THR A 363 -11.84 11.34 -21.40
N ILE A 364 -10.56 11.63 -21.12
CA ILE A 364 -9.77 10.91 -20.14
C ILE A 364 -9.84 11.72 -18.84
N LEU A 365 -10.42 11.16 -17.80
CA LEU A 365 -10.62 11.82 -16.52
C LEU A 365 -9.69 11.22 -15.44
N PHE A 366 -8.68 11.97 -15.04
CA PHE A 366 -7.79 11.59 -13.95
C PHE A 366 -8.43 11.89 -12.60
N VAL A 367 -8.47 10.89 -11.72
CA VAL A 367 -9.12 10.93 -10.40
C VAL A 367 -8.13 10.68 -9.27
N GLY A 368 -6.85 10.99 -9.48
CA GLY A 368 -5.79 10.81 -8.49
C GLY A 368 -4.48 11.44 -8.95
N TYR A 369 -3.52 11.46 -8.03
CA TYR A 369 -2.17 11.98 -8.27
C TYR A 369 -1.48 11.22 -9.42
N GLN A 370 -0.68 11.96 -10.20
CA GLN A 370 0.11 11.43 -11.30
C GLN A 370 1.59 11.70 -11.05
N ALA A 371 2.35 10.65 -10.77
CA ALA A 371 3.77 10.75 -10.46
C ALA A 371 4.61 11.17 -11.68
N ILE A 372 5.68 11.91 -11.44
CA ILE A 372 6.63 12.33 -12.48
C ILE A 372 7.17 11.09 -13.19
N GLY A 373 7.19 11.15 -14.53
CA GLY A 373 7.70 10.08 -15.39
C GLY A 373 6.66 9.03 -15.78
N THR A 374 5.41 9.12 -15.29
CA THR A 374 4.32 8.23 -15.68
C THR A 374 3.61 8.70 -16.95
N LEU A 375 2.92 7.79 -17.63
CA LEU A 375 2.12 8.13 -18.82
C LEU A 375 0.98 9.10 -18.44
N GLY A 376 0.32 8.87 -17.31
CA GLY A 376 -0.73 9.77 -16.82
C GLY A 376 -0.22 11.19 -16.59
N ARG A 377 1.00 11.35 -16.04
CA ARG A 377 1.63 12.65 -15.88
C ARG A 377 1.89 13.35 -17.21
N ALA A 378 2.42 12.64 -18.19
CA ALA A 378 2.66 13.19 -19.52
C ALA A 378 1.36 13.69 -20.19
N LEU A 379 0.24 12.96 -20.04
CA LEU A 379 -1.06 13.36 -20.58
C LEU A 379 -1.58 14.64 -19.90
N ILE A 380 -1.46 14.75 -18.58
CA ILE A 380 -1.87 15.94 -17.84
C ILE A 380 -1.02 17.17 -18.20
N GLU A 381 0.26 16.97 -18.48
CA GLU A 381 1.17 18.04 -18.90
C GLU A 381 0.98 18.45 -20.36
N GLY A 382 0.02 17.83 -21.08
CA GLY A 382 -0.36 18.24 -22.43
C GLY A 382 0.47 17.60 -23.54
N ALA A 383 0.94 16.36 -23.34
CA ALA A 383 1.60 15.61 -24.41
C ALA A 383 0.66 15.45 -25.62
N GLU A 384 1.11 15.89 -26.81
CA GLU A 384 0.36 15.76 -28.06
C GLU A 384 0.38 14.34 -28.63
N ASP A 385 1.46 13.60 -28.37
CA ASP A 385 1.67 12.22 -28.79
C ASP A 385 2.28 11.40 -27.66
N VAL A 386 1.80 10.17 -27.48
CA VAL A 386 2.32 9.22 -26.48
C VAL A 386 2.62 7.86 -27.08
N LYS A 387 3.51 7.09 -26.43
CA LYS A 387 3.82 5.72 -26.86
C LYS A 387 3.01 4.69 -26.08
N LEU A 388 2.17 3.93 -26.77
CA LEU A 388 1.41 2.81 -26.22
C LEU A 388 1.76 1.54 -27.00
N PHE A 389 2.26 0.52 -26.32
CA PHE A 389 2.69 -0.77 -26.90
C PHE A 389 3.70 -0.64 -28.07
N GLY A 390 4.52 0.42 -28.05
CA GLY A 390 5.53 0.70 -29.09
C GLY A 390 5.00 1.51 -30.28
N GLU A 391 3.71 1.80 -30.33
CA GLU A 391 3.07 2.65 -31.35
C GLU A 391 2.90 4.07 -30.82
N THR A 392 3.03 5.07 -31.68
CA THR A 392 2.72 6.47 -31.35
C THR A 392 1.21 6.68 -31.52
N VAL A 393 0.55 7.20 -30.50
CA VAL A 393 -0.87 7.54 -30.49
C VAL A 393 -1.00 9.03 -30.23
N HIS A 394 -1.71 9.71 -31.13
CA HIS A 394 -2.04 11.13 -31.00
C HIS A 394 -3.08 11.35 -29.89
N VAL A 395 -2.93 12.42 -29.09
CA VAL A 395 -3.84 12.80 -28.02
C VAL A 395 -4.88 13.77 -28.56
N GLY A 396 -6.00 13.23 -29.03
CA GLY A 396 -7.16 14.00 -29.49
C GLY A 396 -8.24 14.15 -28.42
N ALA A 397 -8.30 13.20 -27.48
CA ALA A 397 -9.28 13.20 -26.40
C ALA A 397 -9.06 14.38 -25.44
N GLU A 398 -10.15 14.85 -24.84
CA GLU A 398 -10.07 15.84 -23.78
C GLU A 398 -9.44 15.25 -22.53
N ILE A 399 -8.43 15.92 -21.97
CA ILE A 399 -7.78 15.51 -20.73
C ILE A 399 -8.32 16.38 -19.58
N ARG A 400 -8.93 15.74 -18.58
CA ARG A 400 -9.45 16.42 -17.39
C ARG A 400 -8.93 15.78 -16.12
N GLN A 401 -8.90 16.56 -15.03
CA GLN A 401 -8.58 16.12 -13.68
C GLN A 401 -9.71 16.47 -12.71
N MET A 402 -9.99 15.58 -11.77
CA MET A 402 -10.80 15.91 -10.61
C MET A 402 -9.91 16.60 -9.57
N PRO A 403 -10.24 17.83 -9.15
CA PRO A 403 -9.41 18.57 -8.20
C PRO A 403 -9.52 17.99 -6.79
N GLY A 404 -8.44 18.05 -6.01
CA GLY A 404 -8.46 17.85 -4.56
C GLY A 404 -8.84 16.46 -4.04
N ILE A 405 -8.94 15.46 -4.92
CA ILE A 405 -9.32 14.10 -4.51
C ILE A 405 -8.09 13.32 -4.02
N SER A 406 -7.90 13.29 -2.70
CA SER A 406 -6.82 12.58 -2.03
C SER A 406 -7.35 11.69 -0.91
N GLY A 407 -6.74 10.52 -0.73
CA GLY A 407 -7.02 9.63 0.39
C GLY A 407 -6.33 10.07 1.68
N HIS A 408 -5.23 10.85 1.60
CA HIS A 408 -4.49 11.30 2.78
C HIS A 408 -5.02 12.62 3.33
N ALA A 409 -4.89 12.80 4.62
CA ALA A 409 -5.06 14.09 5.28
C ALA A 409 -4.11 15.14 4.70
N ASP A 410 -4.56 16.37 4.60
CA ASP A 410 -3.70 17.51 4.32
C ASP A 410 -2.98 17.99 5.58
N VAL A 411 -2.14 19.01 5.44
CA VAL A 411 -1.38 19.56 6.57
C VAL A 411 -2.26 19.97 7.76
N ASN A 412 -3.48 20.45 7.52
CA ASN A 412 -4.38 20.84 8.61
C ASN A 412 -4.92 19.59 9.32
N GLY A 413 -5.34 18.58 8.58
CA GLY A 413 -5.78 17.30 9.12
C GLY A 413 -4.67 16.58 9.91
N LEU A 414 -3.42 16.58 9.41
CA LEU A 414 -2.26 16.03 10.12
C LEU A 414 -1.97 16.78 11.43
N ILE A 415 -2.05 18.12 11.41
CA ILE A 415 -1.88 18.95 12.61
C ILE A 415 -3.01 18.72 13.61
N ASP A 416 -4.27 18.63 13.16
CA ASP A 416 -5.40 18.37 14.04
C ASP A 416 -5.32 16.99 14.66
N TRP A 417 -4.86 15.97 13.90
CA TRP A 417 -4.65 14.63 14.40
C TRP A 417 -3.60 14.56 15.51
N ILE A 418 -2.42 15.18 15.33
CA ILE A 418 -1.37 15.17 16.36
C ILE A 418 -1.74 16.03 17.58
N LYS A 419 -2.49 17.11 17.41
CA LYS A 419 -3.00 17.94 18.51
C LYS A 419 -4.01 17.22 19.40
N ALA A 420 -4.65 16.16 18.92
CA ALA A 420 -5.62 15.41 19.68
C ALA A 420 -5.00 14.62 20.86
N PHE A 421 -3.70 14.40 20.86
CA PHE A 421 -3.01 13.80 22.00
C PHE A 421 -3.07 14.76 23.21
N GLY A 422 -3.74 14.33 24.28
CA GLY A 422 -3.98 15.15 25.48
C GLY A 422 -2.69 15.62 26.15
N ASP A 423 -1.75 14.69 26.38
CA ASP A 423 -0.38 14.97 26.81
C ASP A 423 0.54 14.97 25.60
N LYS A 424 1.46 15.93 25.55
CA LYS A 424 2.41 16.03 24.43
C LYS A 424 3.34 14.82 24.42
N PRO A 425 3.49 14.14 23.28
CA PRO A 425 4.47 13.07 23.13
C PRO A 425 5.88 13.52 23.51
N LYS A 426 6.68 12.61 24.08
CA LYS A 426 8.12 12.84 24.35
C LYS A 426 8.89 13.12 23.06
N LYS A 427 8.49 12.46 21.96
CA LYS A 427 9.09 12.62 20.63
C LYS A 427 8.11 12.27 19.52
N VAL A 428 8.17 13.03 18.42
CA VAL A 428 7.44 12.74 17.18
C VAL A 428 8.43 12.45 16.06
N PHE A 429 8.31 11.31 15.42
CA PHE A 429 9.08 10.92 14.25
C PHE A 429 8.24 11.13 13.01
N VAL A 430 8.68 12.01 12.13
CA VAL A 430 8.00 12.36 10.89
C VAL A 430 8.57 11.52 9.76
N THR A 431 7.72 10.72 9.13
CA THR A 431 8.08 9.77 8.07
C THR A 431 7.07 9.86 6.92
N HIS A 432 7.17 8.99 5.92
CA HIS A 432 6.20 8.85 4.84
C HIS A 432 5.83 10.19 4.18
N GLY A 433 6.82 10.84 3.59
CA GLY A 433 6.72 12.10 2.88
C GLY A 433 7.98 12.37 2.06
N ASP A 434 7.86 13.19 1.04
CA ASP A 434 9.01 13.64 0.24
C ASP A 434 10.06 14.34 1.13
N ASP A 435 11.32 14.30 0.72
CA ASP A 435 12.49 14.80 1.46
C ASP A 435 12.27 16.21 2.08
N GLU A 436 11.85 17.16 1.26
CA GLU A 436 11.59 18.54 1.74
C GLU A 436 10.34 18.61 2.61
N VAL A 437 9.33 17.81 2.33
CA VAL A 437 8.03 17.83 3.03
C VAL A 437 8.18 17.33 4.46
N THR A 438 8.90 16.21 4.65
CA THR A 438 9.18 15.65 5.99
C THR A 438 9.89 16.65 6.89
N GLU A 439 10.90 17.32 6.36
CA GLU A 439 11.66 18.34 7.08
C GLU A 439 10.82 19.59 7.40
N ILE A 440 10.02 20.05 6.44
CA ILE A 440 9.10 21.18 6.64
C ILE A 440 8.09 20.83 7.74
N PHE A 441 7.50 19.65 7.67
CA PHE A 441 6.48 19.24 8.62
C PHE A 441 7.06 19.04 10.03
N ALA A 442 8.23 18.39 10.16
CA ALA A 442 8.90 18.26 11.45
C ALA A 442 9.18 19.65 12.08
N ARG A 443 9.71 20.62 11.31
CA ARG A 443 9.90 22.00 11.80
C ARG A 443 8.59 22.65 12.22
N ARG A 444 7.51 22.48 11.47
CA ARG A 444 6.19 23.04 11.84
C ARG A 444 5.66 22.46 13.16
N LEU A 445 5.82 21.16 13.39
CA LEU A 445 5.46 20.54 14.66
C LEU A 445 6.24 21.14 15.84
N HIS A 446 7.53 21.43 15.62
CA HIS A 446 8.35 22.07 16.64
C HIS A 446 7.96 23.54 16.86
N ASP A 447 7.89 24.33 15.81
CA ASP A 447 7.75 25.79 15.89
C ASP A 447 6.30 26.22 16.23
N GLU A 448 5.29 25.56 15.64
CA GLU A 448 3.88 25.94 15.77
C GLU A 448 3.19 25.26 16.97
N ILE A 449 3.61 24.01 17.31
CA ILE A 449 2.94 23.20 18.33
C ILE A 449 3.83 23.02 19.57
N GLY A 450 5.14 23.15 19.42
CA GLY A 450 6.14 22.96 20.48
C GLY A 450 6.38 21.49 20.82
N LEU A 451 6.23 20.60 19.82
CA LEU A 451 6.56 19.18 19.95
C LEU A 451 8.03 18.94 19.62
N ASP A 452 8.68 18.07 20.38
CA ASP A 452 10.02 17.60 20.00
C ASP A 452 9.86 16.59 18.85
N SER A 453 10.27 16.99 17.65
CA SER A 453 10.08 16.26 16.40
C SER A 453 11.36 16.09 15.61
N MET A 454 11.46 15.02 14.84
CA MET A 454 12.56 14.77 13.90
C MET A 454 12.08 13.99 12.69
N ALA A 455 12.76 14.18 11.54
CA ALA A 455 12.62 13.38 10.33
C ALA A 455 13.84 12.44 10.22
N PRO A 456 13.70 11.14 10.60
CA PRO A 456 14.84 10.23 10.60
C PRO A 456 15.16 9.72 9.20
N PHE A 457 16.45 9.63 8.85
CA PHE A 457 16.92 8.86 7.70
C PHE A 457 16.96 7.36 8.00
N SER A 458 16.91 6.55 6.93
CA SER A 458 17.01 5.10 7.02
C SER A 458 18.28 4.64 7.74
N GLY A 459 18.13 3.76 8.73
CA GLY A 459 19.19 3.31 9.62
C GLY A 459 19.29 4.08 10.94
N THR A 460 18.52 5.16 11.15
CA THR A 460 18.46 5.87 12.44
C THR A 460 17.91 4.95 13.53
N ILE A 461 18.57 4.92 14.69
CA ILE A 461 18.22 4.07 15.84
C ILE A 461 17.93 4.96 17.05
N TYR A 462 16.77 4.76 17.66
CA TYR A 462 16.34 5.51 18.84
C TYR A 462 16.04 4.58 20.03
N ASP A 463 16.54 4.94 21.21
CA ASP A 463 16.22 4.26 22.47
C ASP A 463 14.99 4.91 23.10
N LEU A 464 13.88 4.20 23.10
CA LEU A 464 12.61 4.67 23.63
C LEU A 464 12.61 4.78 25.17
N LYS A 465 13.35 3.90 25.85
CA LYS A 465 13.48 3.94 27.31
C LYS A 465 14.33 5.12 27.77
N ALA A 466 15.45 5.35 27.10
CA ALA A 466 16.35 6.46 27.42
C ALA A 466 15.91 7.80 26.83
N ASN A 467 14.89 7.81 25.95
CA ASN A 467 14.45 8.96 25.16
C ASN A 467 15.63 9.65 24.46
N SER A 468 16.45 8.86 23.75
CA SER A 468 17.67 9.38 23.13
C SER A 468 17.99 8.68 21.80
N CYS A 469 18.55 9.43 20.88
CA CYS A 469 19.07 8.90 19.63
C CYS A 469 20.38 8.12 19.89
N ILE A 470 20.37 6.80 19.58
CA ILE A 470 21.59 5.97 19.68
C ILE A 470 22.49 6.21 18.47
N TYR A 471 21.90 6.28 17.29
CA TYR A 471 22.60 6.51 16.03
C TYR A 471 21.69 7.28 15.08
N GLU A 472 22.16 8.43 14.63
CA GLU A 472 21.49 9.26 13.62
C GLU A 472 22.15 9.00 12.27
N ALA A 473 21.39 8.35 11.38
CA ALA A 473 21.87 8.04 10.05
C ALA A 473 21.93 9.30 9.16
N GLN A 474 22.83 9.28 8.19
CA GLN A 474 22.90 10.29 7.14
C GLN A 474 22.25 9.73 5.86
N GLY A 475 21.47 10.54 5.16
CA GLY A 475 20.87 10.16 3.89
C GLY A 475 21.93 9.88 2.82
N ILE A 476 21.96 8.66 2.29
CA ILE A 476 22.86 8.26 1.20
C ILE A 476 22.10 8.41 -0.11
N ARG A 477 22.36 9.49 -0.86
CA ARG A 477 21.69 9.71 -2.15
C ARG A 477 22.12 8.69 -3.19
N ILE A 478 21.13 8.10 -3.88
CA ILE A 478 21.37 7.16 -4.98
C ILE A 478 21.84 7.94 -6.21
N THR A 479 23.11 7.73 -6.60
CA THR A 479 23.60 8.20 -7.90
C THR A 479 23.25 7.17 -8.96
N LYS A 480 22.70 7.60 -10.11
CA LYS A 480 22.18 6.75 -11.22
C LYS A 480 23.12 5.64 -11.75
N ALA A 481 24.31 5.49 -11.17
CA ALA A 481 25.33 4.51 -11.59
C ALA A 481 25.35 3.19 -10.79
N SER A 482 24.57 3.03 -9.72
CA SER A 482 24.69 1.89 -8.80
C SER A 482 23.43 1.02 -8.68
N ALA A 483 22.77 0.69 -9.80
CA ALA A 483 21.85 -0.44 -9.78
C ALA A 483 22.66 -1.71 -9.51
N SER A 484 22.62 -2.23 -8.28
CA SER A 484 23.27 -3.49 -7.92
C SER A 484 22.79 -4.60 -8.85
N PRO A 485 23.67 -5.53 -9.28
CA PRO A 485 23.26 -6.63 -10.14
C PRO A 485 22.23 -7.49 -9.38
N LYS A 486 20.98 -7.49 -9.86
CA LYS A 486 19.94 -8.37 -9.31
C LYS A 486 20.39 -9.82 -9.43
N ALA A 487 20.35 -10.56 -8.32
CA ALA A 487 20.83 -11.93 -8.20
C ALA A 487 20.25 -12.87 -9.27
N SER A 488 21.07 -13.81 -9.77
CA SER A 488 20.64 -14.83 -10.72
C SER A 488 19.66 -15.82 -10.06
N LYS A 489 18.89 -16.57 -10.86
CA LYS A 489 17.95 -17.60 -10.35
C LYS A 489 18.65 -18.64 -9.47
N ALA A 490 19.88 -19.03 -9.83
CA ALA A 490 20.71 -19.93 -9.03
C ALA A 490 21.14 -19.29 -7.70
N ALA A 491 21.52 -18.00 -7.71
CA ALA A 491 21.84 -17.25 -6.50
C ALA A 491 20.63 -17.13 -5.56
N ARG A 492 19.42 -16.95 -6.12
CA ARG A 492 18.19 -16.90 -5.31
C ARG A 492 17.86 -18.24 -4.67
N ALA A 493 18.00 -19.36 -5.40
CA ALA A 493 17.80 -20.69 -4.85
C ALA A 493 18.78 -20.98 -3.70
N PHE A 494 20.04 -20.57 -3.87
CA PHE A 494 21.06 -20.68 -2.83
C PHE A 494 20.74 -19.76 -1.63
N GLN A 495 20.33 -18.52 -1.87
CA GLN A 495 19.89 -17.60 -0.80
C GLN A 495 18.68 -18.14 -0.02
N LYS A 496 17.69 -18.74 -0.71
CA LYS A 496 16.55 -19.41 -0.05
C LYS A 496 17.04 -20.57 0.84
N LEU A 497 18.00 -21.35 0.38
CA LEU A 497 18.61 -22.43 1.17
C LEU A 497 19.33 -21.89 2.40
N VAL A 498 20.13 -20.83 2.25
CA VAL A 498 20.81 -20.15 3.37
C VAL A 498 19.81 -19.60 4.37
N ALA A 499 18.74 -18.95 3.90
CA ALA A 499 17.67 -18.43 4.76
C ALA A 499 16.97 -19.55 5.58
N MET A 500 16.74 -20.72 4.95
CA MET A 500 16.20 -21.89 5.67
C MET A 500 17.19 -22.44 6.72
N GLY A 501 18.48 -22.43 6.44
CA GLY A 501 19.53 -22.79 7.41
C GLY A 501 19.55 -21.83 8.60
N GLN A 502 19.47 -20.53 8.36
CA GLN A 502 19.40 -19.50 9.41
C GLN A 502 18.15 -19.68 10.28
N ARG A 503 16.99 -19.93 9.64
CA ARG A 503 15.76 -20.24 10.36
C ARG A 503 15.88 -21.48 11.22
N LEU A 504 16.51 -22.56 10.70
CA LEU A 504 16.77 -23.76 11.48
C LEU A 504 17.60 -23.45 12.73
N MET A 505 18.64 -22.61 12.61
CA MET A 505 19.43 -22.15 13.75
C MET A 505 18.60 -21.35 14.76
N SER A 506 17.67 -20.52 14.30
CA SER A 506 16.72 -19.80 15.18
C SER A 506 15.82 -20.76 15.94
N VAL A 507 15.26 -21.77 15.26
CA VAL A 507 14.43 -22.81 15.90
C VAL A 507 15.24 -23.59 16.95
N ILE A 508 16.50 -23.95 16.63
CA ILE A 508 17.39 -24.62 17.58
C ILE A 508 17.57 -23.80 18.86
N ARG A 509 17.86 -22.50 18.73
CA ARG A 509 18.02 -21.59 19.89
C ARG A 509 16.73 -21.49 20.72
N LYS A 510 15.56 -21.38 20.07
CA LYS A 510 14.25 -21.33 20.74
C LYS A 510 13.85 -22.67 21.38
N SER A 511 14.53 -23.76 21.05
CA SER A 511 14.29 -25.10 21.61
C SER A 511 15.09 -25.39 22.89
N GLU A 512 15.89 -24.43 23.37
CA GLU A 512 16.57 -24.54 24.67
C GLU A 512 15.53 -24.70 25.79
N GLY A 513 15.66 -25.75 26.61
CA GLY A 513 14.77 -26.05 27.73
C GLY A 513 13.59 -26.99 27.42
N ILE A 514 13.41 -27.45 26.18
CA ILE A 514 12.45 -28.53 25.90
C ILE A 514 12.97 -29.90 26.35
N PRO A 515 12.09 -30.94 26.50
CA PRO A 515 12.51 -32.26 26.97
C PRO A 515 13.61 -32.88 26.12
N ASN A 516 14.62 -33.49 26.75
CA ASN A 516 15.78 -34.11 26.07
C ASN A 516 15.38 -35.10 24.97
N LYS A 517 14.29 -35.84 25.17
CA LYS A 517 13.77 -36.79 24.15
C LYS A 517 13.39 -36.10 22.85
N ASP A 518 12.82 -34.89 22.94
CA ASP A 518 12.41 -34.10 21.77
C ASP A 518 13.63 -33.43 21.12
N LEU A 519 14.61 -32.99 21.93
CA LEU A 519 15.91 -32.52 21.43
C LEU A 519 16.67 -33.61 20.67
N ASP A 520 16.72 -34.84 21.21
CA ASP A 520 17.37 -35.98 20.54
C ASP A 520 16.66 -36.36 19.23
N ARG A 521 15.36 -36.24 19.19
CA ARG A 521 14.58 -36.46 17.96
C ARG A 521 14.92 -35.40 16.91
N PHE A 522 14.86 -34.13 17.31
CA PHE A 522 15.17 -32.99 16.43
C PHE A 522 16.60 -33.06 15.89
N ALA A 523 17.57 -33.41 16.74
CA ALA A 523 18.97 -33.60 16.32
C ALA A 523 19.10 -34.70 15.26
N ARG A 524 18.39 -35.84 15.39
CA ARG A 524 18.37 -36.90 14.38
C ARG A 524 17.75 -36.48 13.06
N ASP A 525 16.68 -35.67 13.10
CA ASP A 525 16.06 -35.16 11.89
C ASP A 525 17.00 -34.22 11.12
N ILE A 526 17.74 -33.36 11.83
CA ILE A 526 18.80 -32.51 11.23
C ILE A 526 19.92 -33.36 10.65
N GLN A 527 20.40 -34.36 11.42
CA GLN A 527 21.47 -35.26 10.94
C GLN A 527 21.06 -35.97 9.66
N SER A 528 19.85 -36.52 9.63
CA SER A 528 19.33 -37.19 8.42
C SER A 528 19.21 -36.25 7.22
N LEU A 529 18.90 -34.96 7.45
CA LEU A 529 18.88 -33.95 6.39
C LEU A 529 20.30 -33.65 5.89
N CYS A 530 21.28 -33.51 6.79
CA CYS A 530 22.66 -33.30 6.45
C CYS A 530 23.20 -34.48 5.65
N ASP A 531 23.04 -35.71 6.13
CA ASP A 531 23.53 -36.94 5.47
C ASP A 531 22.92 -37.10 4.06
N LYS A 532 21.69 -36.67 3.85
CA LYS A 532 21.02 -36.72 2.54
C LYS A 532 21.62 -35.75 1.52
N TRP A 533 22.12 -34.61 1.96
CA TRP A 533 22.56 -33.51 1.08
C TRP A 533 24.07 -33.24 1.16
N ASP A 534 24.78 -33.91 2.09
CA ASP A 534 26.23 -33.86 2.14
C ASP A 534 26.79 -34.68 0.95
N ARG A 535 27.33 -33.95 -0.02
CA ARG A 535 27.90 -34.54 -1.23
C ARG A 535 29.39 -34.28 -1.21
N ASP A 536 30.14 -35.28 -0.88
CA ASP A 536 31.61 -35.23 -0.88
C ASP A 536 32.25 -35.05 -2.27
N ASP A 537 31.44 -34.99 -3.36
CA ASP A 537 31.88 -34.88 -4.75
C ASP A 537 31.14 -33.75 -5.52
N ILE A 538 31.55 -32.51 -5.34
CA ILE A 538 31.39 -31.44 -6.34
C ILE A 538 32.67 -30.63 -6.44
#